data_65c77e0d247638fed3cff686012fe22a
#
_entry.id   65c77e0d247638fed3cff686012fe22a
#
_cell.length_a   1.000
_cell.length_b   1.000
_cell.length_c   1.000
_cell.angle_alpha   90.00
_cell.angle_beta   90.00
_cell.angle_gamma   90.00
#
_symmetry.space_group_name_H-M   'P 1'
#
loop_
_entity.id
_entity.type
_entity.pdbx_description
1 polymer ?
#
loop_
_entity_poly.entity_id
_entity_poly.type
_entity_poly.pdbx_seq_one_letter_code
_entity_poly.pdbx_strand_id
1 'polypeptide(L)'
;MTNKTWIVMMVAACLMMWSCDTKTKAVDSCGDGFVDPGEECDGNIGENTCASLGHYNQTGTLVCTPLCKFDTADCGGRCGDGIPNGTDGEQCDGNNLDGNSCESLGYTGGTLICAGDCTFEVSACAGRCGNGVIDADESEVCDGGNLGAETCQTQGYHGGQLSCLSDCSGYNLDACTAVGRCGDGVIQATYGEVCDGTSLGEATCEGEGYYGGNMACSGTCTLDLSGCISVGRCGDGVVQTEYWEDCDGTNLNASTCVSLGYSQASGELSCDDECVFDKGLCLEESMDADLATLTVSTGTLTPAFDASTTSYTVTVPNAVTTLTVTATAADSWASVEIMPAQPMALVEGINGATVTVTAESGAQKVYTVVITRLSPSDYLSPSIGALIHVPAGTFQRDATASNLSTVSAFRMSRYEITRAQWVTVTGWVDPSDTTTSGGVDDPVNNMNWYDAIAFCNKLSLLEGLTPVYSVSGVDFATLTYAQIPAVSNATWDAVTADWNANGYRLPTEMEWMWAAMGADTANPGAINAAGYAKAFAGSTGSNLIDDYAWYSVNSTYMSHPVGTKLSNELGFHDMSGNVFEWAWDWYDTYPTGALTDARGPDSGTRRIVRGSGWYNDAARCSVAYRGLGGTYPRGSDVGFRVVRN
;
A
#
# COMPACT_ATOMS: atom_id res chain seq x y z
N MET A 1 2.21 -22.96 -13.61
CA MET A 1 1.72 -24.29 -13.17
C MET A 1 0.20 -24.27 -13.18
N THR A 2 -0.42 -24.29 -14.36
CA THR A 2 -1.89 -24.44 -14.49
C THR A 2 -2.24 -24.65 -15.96
N ASN A 3 -1.81 -25.75 -16.54
CA ASN A 3 -2.26 -26.11 -17.90
C ASN A 3 -2.21 -27.62 -18.18
N LYS A 4 -2.36 -28.46 -17.14
CA LYS A 4 -2.41 -29.91 -17.31
C LYS A 4 -3.69 -30.60 -16.78
N THR A 5 -4.62 -29.83 -16.19
CA THR A 5 -5.81 -30.42 -15.53
C THR A 5 -7.08 -30.36 -16.40
N TRP A 6 -7.06 -29.65 -17.54
CA TRP A 6 -8.24 -29.53 -18.43
C TRP A 6 -8.32 -30.56 -19.57
N ILE A 7 -7.21 -31.24 -19.89
CA ILE A 7 -7.18 -32.22 -20.97
C ILE A 7 -7.67 -33.60 -20.50
N VAL A 8 -7.62 -33.90 -19.24
CA VAL A 8 -8.06 -35.21 -18.69
C VAL A 8 -9.58 -35.28 -18.47
N MET A 9 -10.28 -34.15 -18.34
CA MET A 9 -11.75 -34.16 -18.19
C MET A 9 -12.54 -34.18 -19.52
N MET A 10 -11.93 -33.84 -20.65
CA MET A 10 -12.60 -33.94 -21.96
C MET A 10 -12.50 -35.35 -22.58
N VAL A 11 -11.56 -36.18 -22.15
CA VAL A 11 -11.46 -37.56 -22.63
C VAL A 11 -12.39 -38.52 -21.85
N ALA A 12 -12.80 -38.14 -20.64
CA ALA A 12 -13.74 -38.95 -19.85
C ALA A 12 -15.23 -38.72 -20.20
N ALA A 13 -15.56 -37.59 -20.88
CA ALA A 13 -16.93 -37.32 -21.33
C ALA A 13 -17.29 -37.91 -22.71
N CYS A 14 -16.33 -38.38 -23.47
CA CYS A 14 -16.54 -39.01 -24.79
C CYS A 14 -16.69 -40.54 -24.73
N LEU A 15 -16.57 -41.15 -23.56
CA LEU A 15 -16.60 -42.61 -23.41
C LEU A 15 -17.89 -43.18 -22.82
N MET A 16 -18.95 -42.34 -22.64
CA MET A 16 -20.22 -42.82 -22.08
C MET A 16 -21.44 -42.60 -22.97
N MET A 17 -21.32 -42.42 -24.27
CA MET A 17 -22.46 -42.44 -25.19
C MET A 17 -22.15 -43.23 -26.45
N TRP A 18 -21.79 -44.46 -26.32
CA TRP A 18 -21.91 -45.44 -27.39
C TRP A 18 -22.64 -46.63 -26.86
N SER A 19 -23.96 -46.49 -26.90
CA SER A 19 -24.86 -47.65 -27.01
C SER A 19 -24.90 -47.96 -28.50
N CYS A 20 -24.09 -48.90 -28.97
CA CYS A 20 -24.23 -49.49 -30.27
C CYS A 20 -25.50 -50.30 -30.35
N ASP A 21 -26.52 -49.77 -31.00
CA ASP A 21 -27.58 -50.60 -31.52
C ASP A 21 -27.08 -51.22 -32.82
N THR A 22 -26.70 -52.46 -32.77
CA THR A 22 -26.26 -53.24 -33.91
C THR A 22 -27.46 -53.65 -34.75
N LYS A 23 -27.94 -52.72 -35.62
CA LYS A 23 -28.65 -53.15 -36.82
C LYS A 23 -27.63 -53.37 -37.91
N THR A 24 -27.45 -54.57 -38.32
CA THR A 24 -26.66 -54.94 -39.47
C THR A 24 -27.26 -54.25 -40.67
N LYS A 25 -26.49 -53.33 -41.33
CA LYS A 25 -26.84 -52.67 -42.54
C LYS A 25 -26.86 -53.74 -43.65
N ALA A 26 -28.01 -53.90 -44.34
CA ALA A 26 -28.07 -54.58 -45.61
C ALA A 26 -27.43 -53.62 -46.66
N VAL A 27 -26.33 -53.97 -47.19
CA VAL A 27 -25.57 -53.14 -48.16
C VAL A 27 -26.29 -53.17 -49.49
N ASP A 28 -26.57 -51.97 -50.06
CA ASP A 28 -27.10 -51.74 -51.39
C ASP A 28 -28.54 -52.32 -51.69
N SER A 29 -29.52 -52.04 -50.82
CA SER A 29 -30.90 -52.38 -51.19
C SER A 29 -31.82 -51.14 -51.03
N CYS A 30 -32.47 -50.84 -52.19
CA CYS A 30 -33.47 -49.75 -52.23
C CYS A 30 -34.57 -49.94 -51.14
N GLY A 31 -34.73 -48.91 -50.32
CA GLY A 31 -35.70 -48.92 -49.20
C GLY A 31 -35.08 -49.21 -47.83
N ASP A 32 -33.78 -49.07 -47.63
CA ASP A 32 -33.08 -49.37 -46.40
C ASP A 32 -32.96 -48.13 -45.46
N GLY A 33 -33.44 -46.99 -45.94
CA GLY A 33 -33.48 -45.73 -45.20
C GLY A 33 -32.33 -44.76 -45.53
N PHE A 34 -31.46 -45.09 -46.46
CA PHE A 34 -30.35 -44.23 -46.91
C PHE A 34 -30.25 -44.23 -48.43
N VAL A 35 -30.05 -43.10 -49.09
CA VAL A 35 -29.75 -42.99 -50.53
C VAL A 35 -28.27 -43.29 -50.71
N ASP A 36 -27.96 -44.48 -51.23
CA ASP A 36 -26.59 -44.94 -51.47
C ASP A 36 -26.00 -44.37 -52.79
N PRO A 37 -24.66 -44.33 -52.97
CA PRO A 37 -24.06 -43.83 -54.18
C PRO A 37 -24.52 -44.65 -55.46
N GLY A 38 -25.30 -43.96 -56.28
CA GLY A 38 -25.89 -44.54 -57.49
C GLY A 38 -27.42 -44.67 -57.49
N GLU A 39 -28.03 -44.39 -56.37
CA GLU A 39 -29.48 -44.22 -56.18
C GLU A 39 -29.90 -42.78 -56.32
N GLU A 40 -31.10 -42.53 -56.83
CA GLU A 40 -31.70 -41.22 -56.98
C GLU A 40 -32.76 -41.00 -55.86
N CYS A 41 -33.27 -42.05 -55.33
CA CYS A 41 -34.23 -42.09 -54.19
C CYS A 41 -34.10 -43.44 -53.45
N ASP A 42 -34.58 -43.52 -52.19
CA ASP A 42 -34.56 -44.76 -51.46
C ASP A 42 -35.97 -45.10 -50.90
N GLY A 43 -36.72 -45.82 -51.74
CA GLY A 43 -38.09 -46.23 -51.41
C GLY A 43 -39.09 -45.07 -51.27
N ASN A 44 -38.63 -43.84 -51.19
CA ASN A 44 -39.41 -42.60 -51.23
C ASN A 44 -38.69 -41.53 -52.05
N ILE A 45 -39.44 -40.54 -52.52
CA ILE A 45 -38.92 -39.48 -53.42
C ILE A 45 -38.21 -38.35 -52.68
N GLY A 46 -38.13 -38.34 -51.30
CA GLY A 46 -37.64 -37.25 -50.50
C GLY A 46 -38.42 -35.96 -50.72
N GLU A 47 -37.74 -34.83 -50.88
CA GLU A 47 -38.36 -33.54 -51.21
C GLU A 47 -38.44 -33.26 -52.72
N ASN A 48 -38.17 -34.23 -53.58
CA ASN A 48 -38.20 -34.04 -55.01
C ASN A 48 -39.63 -34.05 -55.57
N THR A 49 -39.86 -33.23 -56.59
CA THR A 49 -41.15 -33.08 -57.32
C THR A 49 -40.87 -33.02 -58.80
N CYS A 50 -41.86 -33.22 -59.67
CA CYS A 50 -41.78 -33.03 -61.09
C CYS A 50 -41.17 -31.66 -61.44
N ALA A 51 -41.54 -30.60 -60.71
CA ALA A 51 -41.02 -29.23 -60.91
C ALA A 51 -39.53 -29.13 -60.53
N SER A 52 -39.06 -29.82 -59.52
CA SER A 52 -37.63 -29.79 -59.10
C SER A 52 -36.74 -30.53 -60.15
N LEU A 53 -37.33 -31.38 -60.98
CA LEU A 53 -36.69 -32.06 -62.07
C LEU A 53 -36.87 -31.35 -63.44
N GLY A 54 -37.46 -30.12 -63.40
CA GLY A 54 -37.53 -29.24 -64.58
C GLY A 54 -38.73 -29.46 -65.53
N HIS A 55 -39.77 -30.15 -65.10
CA HIS A 55 -41.04 -30.32 -65.86
C HIS A 55 -42.09 -29.20 -65.48
N TYR A 56 -42.95 -28.83 -66.40
CA TYR A 56 -43.97 -27.81 -66.19
C TYR A 56 -45.11 -28.23 -65.27
N ASN A 57 -45.46 -29.52 -65.25
CA ASN A 57 -46.56 -30.04 -64.48
C ASN A 57 -46.16 -30.25 -63.03
N GLN A 58 -46.68 -29.35 -62.13
CA GLN A 58 -46.46 -29.46 -60.68
C GLN A 58 -47.37 -30.51 -60.02
N THR A 59 -48.37 -31.01 -60.72
CA THR A 59 -49.34 -31.98 -60.19
C THR A 59 -49.11 -33.41 -60.57
N GLY A 60 -48.09 -33.71 -61.36
CA GLY A 60 -47.65 -35.06 -61.70
C GLY A 60 -47.13 -35.81 -60.44
N THR A 61 -47.32 -37.09 -60.41
CA THR A 61 -46.86 -37.92 -59.31
C THR A 61 -45.50 -38.49 -59.63
N LEU A 62 -44.46 -37.94 -58.97
CA LEU A 62 -43.13 -38.50 -59.01
C LEU A 62 -43.09 -39.72 -58.06
N VAL A 63 -42.53 -40.82 -58.55
CA VAL A 63 -42.46 -42.08 -57.80
C VAL A 63 -40.99 -42.57 -57.80
N CYS A 64 -40.61 -43.18 -56.69
CA CYS A 64 -39.32 -43.90 -56.63
C CYS A 64 -39.53 -45.36 -57.10
N THR A 65 -38.83 -45.77 -58.12
CA THR A 65 -38.90 -47.15 -58.62
C THR A 65 -38.17 -48.14 -57.70
N PRO A 66 -38.50 -49.44 -57.75
CA PRO A 66 -37.76 -50.45 -56.97
C PRO A 66 -36.24 -50.56 -57.34
N LEU A 67 -35.79 -49.82 -58.34
CA LEU A 67 -34.38 -49.70 -58.77
C LEU A 67 -33.77 -48.38 -58.29
N CYS A 68 -34.46 -47.68 -57.35
CA CYS A 68 -34.04 -46.42 -56.78
C CYS A 68 -33.77 -45.30 -57.79
N LYS A 69 -34.60 -45.22 -58.82
CA LYS A 69 -34.60 -44.15 -59.82
C LYS A 69 -35.96 -43.44 -59.80
N PHE A 70 -35.96 -42.14 -60.13
CA PHE A 70 -37.22 -41.44 -60.31
C PHE A 70 -37.97 -41.93 -61.60
N ASP A 71 -39.22 -42.24 -61.40
CA ASP A 71 -40.17 -42.38 -62.52
C ASP A 71 -40.87 -41.04 -62.77
N THR A 72 -40.57 -40.44 -63.91
CA THR A 72 -41.09 -39.16 -64.34
C THR A 72 -42.19 -39.22 -65.36
N ALA A 73 -42.75 -40.45 -65.62
CA ALA A 73 -43.74 -40.68 -66.69
C ALA A 73 -45.05 -39.81 -66.54
N ASP A 74 -45.42 -39.45 -65.32
CA ASP A 74 -46.60 -38.59 -65.08
C ASP A 74 -46.26 -37.08 -65.02
N CYS A 75 -44.99 -36.67 -65.20
CA CYS A 75 -44.56 -35.30 -65.27
C CYS A 75 -44.84 -34.71 -66.65
N GLY A 76 -45.34 -33.47 -66.75
CA GLY A 76 -45.71 -32.78 -67.98
C GLY A 76 -44.49 -32.37 -68.82
N GLY A 77 -44.69 -31.77 -69.98
CA GLY A 77 -43.66 -31.33 -70.92
C GLY A 77 -42.66 -30.35 -70.36
N ARG A 78 -41.58 -30.08 -71.13
CA ARG A 78 -40.50 -29.16 -70.73
C ARG A 78 -39.94 -28.45 -71.93
N CYS A 79 -39.42 -27.23 -71.75
CA CYS A 79 -38.73 -26.54 -72.86
C CYS A 79 -37.63 -27.43 -73.45
N GLY A 80 -37.60 -27.58 -74.81
CA GLY A 80 -36.67 -28.39 -75.58
C GLY A 80 -37.17 -29.80 -75.94
N ASP A 81 -38.47 -30.06 -75.78
CA ASP A 81 -39.08 -31.32 -76.16
C ASP A 81 -39.60 -31.35 -77.62
N GLY A 82 -39.48 -30.23 -78.34
CA GLY A 82 -39.79 -30.11 -79.82
C GLY A 82 -41.20 -29.63 -80.10
N ILE A 83 -42.02 -29.36 -79.05
CA ILE A 83 -43.45 -28.90 -79.17
C ILE A 83 -43.65 -27.64 -78.41
N PRO A 84 -43.97 -26.47 -79.05
CA PRO A 84 -44.28 -25.23 -78.34
C PRO A 84 -45.56 -25.38 -77.52
N ASN A 85 -45.37 -25.35 -76.22
CA ASN A 85 -46.48 -25.49 -75.25
C ASN A 85 -47.04 -24.07 -74.87
N GLY A 86 -47.66 -23.41 -75.81
CA GLY A 86 -48.14 -22.03 -75.64
C GLY A 86 -49.06 -21.80 -74.44
N THR A 87 -49.76 -22.82 -73.93
CA THR A 87 -50.55 -22.81 -72.74
C THR A 87 -49.73 -22.70 -71.45
N ASP A 88 -48.44 -23.09 -71.53
CA ASP A 88 -47.48 -23.03 -70.43
C ASP A 88 -46.47 -21.85 -70.56
N GLY A 89 -46.72 -20.98 -71.61
CA GLY A 89 -45.96 -19.73 -71.80
C GLY A 89 -44.82 -19.81 -72.78
N GLU A 90 -44.61 -20.95 -73.47
CA GLU A 90 -43.60 -21.05 -74.53
C GLU A 90 -44.03 -20.30 -75.80
N GLN A 91 -43.11 -19.53 -76.36
CA GLN A 91 -43.29 -18.81 -77.59
C GLN A 91 -42.77 -19.60 -78.77
N CYS A 92 -41.80 -20.47 -78.49
CA CYS A 92 -41.14 -21.34 -79.47
C CYS A 92 -40.52 -22.54 -78.73
N ASP A 93 -40.11 -23.57 -79.48
CA ASP A 93 -39.35 -24.65 -78.89
C ASP A 93 -38.24 -25.12 -79.86
N GLY A 94 -36.96 -24.84 -79.52
CA GLY A 94 -35.81 -25.15 -80.37
C GLY A 94 -35.89 -24.44 -81.75
N ASN A 95 -36.01 -25.19 -82.76
CA ASN A 95 -36.16 -24.66 -84.17
C ASN A 95 -37.62 -24.39 -84.56
N ASN A 96 -38.56 -24.67 -83.70
CA ASN A 96 -39.99 -24.43 -83.98
C ASN A 96 -40.39 -23.03 -83.46
N LEU A 97 -40.50 -22.06 -84.33
CA LEU A 97 -40.78 -20.67 -84.07
C LEU A 97 -42.27 -20.35 -84.19
N ASP A 98 -43.11 -21.31 -84.32
CA ASP A 98 -44.56 -21.17 -84.47
C ASP A 98 -44.99 -20.17 -85.59
N GLY A 99 -44.19 -20.15 -86.66
CA GLY A 99 -44.42 -19.30 -87.82
C GLY A 99 -44.03 -17.83 -87.73
N ASN A 100 -43.30 -17.45 -86.69
CA ASN A 100 -42.82 -16.07 -86.47
C ASN A 100 -41.46 -15.83 -87.13
N SER A 101 -41.22 -14.55 -87.57
CA SER A 101 -39.97 -14.04 -88.11
C SER A 101 -39.67 -12.67 -87.60
N CYS A 102 -38.44 -12.12 -87.79
CA CYS A 102 -38.10 -10.75 -87.42
C CYS A 102 -39.08 -9.72 -88.00
N GLU A 103 -39.48 -9.89 -89.24
CA GLU A 103 -40.42 -8.97 -89.90
C GLU A 103 -41.84 -9.07 -89.33
N SER A 104 -42.33 -10.27 -88.93
CA SER A 104 -43.60 -10.41 -88.26
C SER A 104 -43.64 -9.73 -86.92
N LEU A 105 -42.49 -9.57 -86.30
CA LEU A 105 -42.29 -8.87 -85.03
C LEU A 105 -41.96 -7.40 -85.24
N GLY A 106 -41.88 -6.95 -86.51
CA GLY A 106 -41.76 -5.54 -86.84
C GLY A 106 -40.35 -5.03 -87.08
N TYR A 107 -39.32 -5.86 -87.18
CA TYR A 107 -37.97 -5.50 -87.54
C TYR A 107 -37.80 -5.49 -89.08
N THR A 108 -36.74 -4.82 -89.56
CA THR A 108 -36.51 -4.70 -91.00
C THR A 108 -35.81 -5.92 -91.63
N GLY A 109 -35.29 -6.82 -90.85
CA GLY A 109 -34.60 -8.03 -91.26
C GLY A 109 -33.93 -8.77 -90.14
N GLY A 110 -33.14 -9.78 -90.44
CA GLY A 110 -32.41 -10.56 -89.43
C GLY A 110 -32.93 -11.98 -89.27
N THR A 111 -32.44 -12.70 -88.32
CA THR A 111 -32.83 -14.10 -88.09
C THR A 111 -33.39 -14.24 -86.65
N LEU A 112 -34.69 -14.56 -86.59
CA LEU A 112 -35.33 -14.84 -85.29
C LEU A 112 -34.92 -16.26 -84.88
N ILE A 113 -34.56 -16.38 -83.62
CA ILE A 113 -34.22 -17.69 -83.04
C ILE A 113 -35.01 -17.88 -81.73
N CYS A 114 -35.14 -19.11 -81.30
CA CYS A 114 -35.71 -19.46 -80.04
C CYS A 114 -34.65 -19.55 -78.98
N ALA A 115 -34.81 -18.83 -77.89
CA ALA A 115 -33.93 -18.84 -76.75
C ALA A 115 -34.07 -20.14 -75.91
N GLY A 116 -33.09 -20.46 -75.09
CA GLY A 116 -33.09 -21.70 -74.29
C GLY A 116 -34.18 -21.72 -73.17
N ASP A 117 -34.93 -20.68 -73.02
CA ASP A 117 -36.10 -20.54 -72.14
C ASP A 117 -37.44 -20.56 -72.92
N CYS A 118 -37.37 -20.95 -74.21
CA CYS A 118 -38.51 -21.07 -75.15
C CYS A 118 -39.26 -19.76 -75.38
N THR A 119 -38.52 -18.63 -75.35
CA THR A 119 -39.00 -17.30 -75.80
C THR A 119 -38.26 -16.89 -77.11
N PHE A 120 -38.85 -15.94 -77.84
CA PHE A 120 -38.17 -15.45 -79.04
C PHE A 120 -36.94 -14.61 -78.68
N GLU A 121 -35.79 -14.95 -79.23
CA GLU A 121 -34.59 -14.15 -79.20
C GLU A 121 -34.52 -13.30 -80.50
N VAL A 122 -34.69 -11.96 -80.28
CA VAL A 122 -34.74 -11.00 -81.36
C VAL A 122 -33.47 -10.19 -81.56
N SER A 123 -32.39 -10.58 -80.85
CA SER A 123 -31.12 -9.88 -80.91
C SER A 123 -30.41 -9.88 -82.25
N ALA A 124 -30.77 -10.79 -83.11
CA ALA A 124 -30.29 -10.87 -84.49
C ALA A 124 -31.27 -10.28 -85.54
N CYS A 125 -32.36 -9.59 -85.06
CA CYS A 125 -33.23 -8.83 -85.92
C CYS A 125 -32.70 -7.38 -86.03
N ALA A 126 -32.61 -6.82 -87.23
CA ALA A 126 -31.94 -5.56 -87.51
C ALA A 126 -32.93 -4.40 -87.80
N GLY A 127 -32.49 -3.15 -87.43
CA GLY A 127 -33.03 -1.96 -88.09
C GLY A 127 -34.26 -1.33 -87.43
N ARG A 128 -34.32 -1.20 -86.06
CA ARG A 128 -35.42 -0.53 -85.43
C ARG A 128 -35.08 -0.16 -83.95
N CYS A 129 -35.38 1.08 -83.61
CA CYS A 129 -35.41 1.50 -82.19
C CYS A 129 -36.32 0.56 -81.38
N GLY A 130 -35.76 -0.11 -80.38
CA GLY A 130 -36.45 -1.10 -79.53
C GLY A 130 -36.24 -2.54 -79.98
N ASN A 131 -35.25 -2.78 -80.80
CA ASN A 131 -34.90 -4.13 -81.30
C ASN A 131 -33.92 -4.89 -80.36
N GLY A 132 -33.44 -4.16 -79.31
CA GLY A 132 -32.46 -4.73 -78.35
C GLY A 132 -30.99 -4.49 -78.71
N VAL A 133 -30.69 -3.89 -79.85
CA VAL A 133 -29.34 -3.59 -80.33
C VAL A 133 -29.20 -2.09 -80.56
N ILE A 134 -28.16 -1.47 -80.00
CA ILE A 134 -27.82 -0.08 -80.23
C ILE A 134 -27.11 -0.01 -81.62
N ASP A 135 -27.83 0.55 -82.57
CA ASP A 135 -27.32 0.73 -83.95
C ASP A 135 -26.61 2.07 -84.06
N ALA A 136 -25.32 2.08 -83.64
CA ALA A 136 -24.51 3.32 -83.53
C ALA A 136 -24.33 3.98 -84.93
N ASP A 137 -24.37 3.21 -86.01
CA ASP A 137 -24.31 3.72 -87.40
C ASP A 137 -25.59 4.51 -87.78
N GLU A 138 -26.69 4.32 -87.07
CA GLU A 138 -27.95 5.03 -87.26
C GLU A 138 -28.15 6.14 -86.18
N SER A 139 -27.08 6.48 -85.46
CA SER A 139 -27.04 7.51 -84.39
C SER A 139 -27.88 7.16 -83.14
N GLU A 140 -28.10 5.91 -82.85
CA GLU A 140 -28.70 5.48 -81.60
C GLU A 140 -27.72 5.59 -80.45
N VAL A 141 -28.19 6.16 -79.36
CA VAL A 141 -27.46 6.24 -78.13
C VAL A 141 -27.85 5.13 -77.14
N CYS A 142 -29.09 4.68 -77.29
CA CYS A 142 -29.71 3.60 -76.54
C CYS A 142 -30.77 2.94 -77.44
N ASP A 143 -31.23 1.73 -77.10
CA ASP A 143 -32.32 1.11 -77.80
C ASP A 143 -33.34 0.47 -76.82
N GLY A 144 -34.46 1.09 -76.66
CA GLY A 144 -35.51 0.60 -75.77
C GLY A 144 -35.02 0.32 -74.34
N GLY A 145 -34.88 -0.96 -74.01
CA GLY A 145 -34.32 -1.40 -72.71
C GLY A 145 -32.82 -1.54 -72.70
N ASN A 146 -32.15 -1.49 -73.85
CA ASN A 146 -30.72 -1.51 -73.99
C ASN A 146 -30.11 -0.11 -73.85
N LEU A 147 -29.60 0.23 -72.71
CA LEU A 147 -29.03 1.53 -72.41
C LEU A 147 -27.50 1.56 -72.53
N GLY A 148 -26.88 0.55 -73.13
CA GLY A 148 -25.47 0.34 -73.09
C GLY A 148 -25.06 -0.11 -71.71
N ALA A 149 -24.07 0.51 -71.15
CA ALA A 149 -23.71 0.30 -69.71
C ALA A 149 -24.17 1.49 -68.83
N GLU A 150 -25.01 2.33 -69.37
CA GLU A 150 -25.40 3.58 -68.71
C GLU A 150 -26.56 3.35 -67.73
N THR A 151 -26.47 4.07 -66.59
CA THR A 151 -27.46 4.10 -65.52
C THR A 151 -27.59 5.55 -65.04
N CYS A 152 -28.60 5.87 -64.23
CA CYS A 152 -28.63 7.16 -63.58
C CYS A 152 -27.35 7.45 -62.78
N GLN A 153 -26.73 6.43 -62.21
CA GLN A 153 -25.48 6.59 -61.44
C GLN A 153 -24.27 6.91 -62.34
N THR A 154 -24.16 6.29 -63.53
CA THR A 154 -23.10 6.67 -64.47
C THR A 154 -23.29 8.07 -65.05
N GLN A 155 -24.53 8.56 -65.05
CA GLN A 155 -24.90 9.93 -65.43
C GLN A 155 -24.78 10.92 -64.23
N GLY A 156 -24.27 10.45 -63.09
CA GLY A 156 -23.97 11.26 -61.93
C GLY A 156 -25.13 11.50 -60.96
N TYR A 157 -26.23 10.78 -61.09
CA TYR A 157 -27.36 10.82 -60.16
C TYR A 157 -27.33 9.69 -59.16
N HIS A 158 -28.01 9.84 -58.05
CA HIS A 158 -28.01 8.83 -56.97
C HIS A 158 -28.74 7.54 -57.34
N GLY A 159 -29.67 7.63 -58.23
CA GLY A 159 -30.46 6.49 -58.62
C GLY A 159 -31.54 6.91 -59.60
N GLY A 160 -32.58 6.13 -59.67
CA GLY A 160 -33.64 6.28 -60.65
C GLY A 160 -33.55 5.21 -61.72
N GLN A 161 -34.54 5.21 -62.61
CA GLN A 161 -34.57 4.29 -63.73
C GLN A 161 -34.29 5.05 -65.00
N LEU A 162 -33.06 4.97 -65.48
CA LEU A 162 -32.69 5.53 -66.78
C LEU A 162 -33.53 4.84 -67.85
N SER A 163 -34.03 5.57 -68.79
CA SER A 163 -34.74 5.02 -69.95
C SER A 163 -34.24 5.66 -71.25
N CYS A 164 -34.48 4.97 -72.35
CA CYS A 164 -34.17 5.51 -73.67
C CYS A 164 -35.31 6.44 -74.12
N LEU A 165 -34.98 7.50 -74.82
CA LEU A 165 -35.97 8.30 -75.51
C LEU A 165 -36.65 7.45 -76.62
N SER A 166 -37.87 7.72 -76.98
CA SER A 166 -38.68 6.95 -77.94
C SER A 166 -38.12 6.95 -79.37
N ASP A 167 -37.14 7.81 -79.61
CA ASP A 167 -36.44 7.94 -80.88
C ASP A 167 -34.98 7.42 -80.81
N CYS A 168 -34.60 6.80 -79.69
CA CYS A 168 -33.29 6.23 -79.44
C CYS A 168 -32.10 7.25 -79.47
N SER A 169 -32.38 8.54 -79.60
CA SER A 169 -31.37 9.61 -79.74
C SER A 169 -30.64 9.98 -78.44
N GLY A 170 -31.11 9.50 -77.30
CA GLY A 170 -30.52 9.82 -76.01
C GLY A 170 -31.31 9.24 -74.83
N TYR A 171 -30.82 9.56 -73.61
CA TYR A 171 -31.43 9.07 -72.38
C TYR A 171 -32.48 10.04 -71.87
N ASN A 172 -33.62 9.55 -71.42
CA ASN A 172 -34.54 10.29 -70.60
C ASN A 172 -34.09 10.25 -69.17
N LEU A 173 -33.71 11.42 -68.64
CA LEU A 173 -33.16 11.61 -67.28
C LEU A 173 -34.22 12.02 -66.26
N ASP A 174 -35.50 12.12 -66.60
CA ASP A 174 -36.55 12.65 -65.70
C ASP A 174 -36.62 11.85 -64.39
N ALA A 175 -36.54 10.53 -64.47
CA ALA A 175 -36.54 9.66 -63.29
C ALA A 175 -35.22 9.71 -62.50
N CYS A 176 -34.09 10.07 -63.14
CA CYS A 176 -32.81 10.29 -62.47
C CYS A 176 -32.82 11.65 -61.75
N THR A 177 -33.28 12.68 -62.39
CA THR A 177 -33.38 14.03 -61.81
C THR A 177 -34.36 14.09 -60.66
N ALA A 178 -35.42 13.29 -60.67
CA ALA A 178 -36.36 13.17 -59.55
C ALA A 178 -35.73 12.52 -58.31
N VAL A 179 -34.64 11.79 -58.44
CA VAL A 179 -33.89 11.19 -57.31
C VAL A 179 -32.82 12.14 -56.78
N GLY A 180 -32.28 13.00 -57.62
CA GLY A 180 -31.27 14.01 -57.29
C GLY A 180 -29.81 13.52 -57.48
N ARG A 181 -28.89 14.45 -57.29
CA ARG A 181 -27.45 14.23 -57.38
C ARG A 181 -26.68 15.16 -56.48
N CYS A 182 -25.51 14.73 -56.09
CA CYS A 182 -24.62 15.62 -55.34
C CYS A 182 -24.36 16.94 -56.11
N GLY A 183 -24.58 18.06 -55.47
CA GLY A 183 -24.39 19.41 -56.01
C GLY A 183 -25.63 20.03 -56.65
N ASP A 184 -26.81 19.50 -56.43
CA ASP A 184 -28.06 20.04 -56.96
C ASP A 184 -28.78 21.02 -56.02
N GLY A 185 -28.24 21.22 -54.80
CA GLY A 185 -28.72 22.17 -53.79
C GLY A 185 -29.69 21.55 -52.78
N VAL A 186 -29.95 20.25 -52.86
CA VAL A 186 -30.90 19.56 -51.98
C VAL A 186 -30.22 18.32 -51.40
N ILE A 187 -30.20 18.20 -50.06
CA ILE A 187 -29.62 17.02 -49.40
C ILE A 187 -30.54 15.83 -49.51
N GLN A 188 -30.11 14.80 -50.25
CA GLN A 188 -30.85 13.56 -50.39
C GLN A 188 -30.37 12.50 -49.37
N ALA A 189 -30.78 12.65 -48.14
CA ALA A 189 -30.36 11.78 -47.02
C ALA A 189 -30.64 10.29 -47.24
N THR A 190 -31.71 9.95 -48.04
CA THR A 190 -32.05 8.56 -48.39
C THR A 190 -31.01 7.90 -49.26
N TYR A 191 -30.14 8.67 -49.90
CA TYR A 191 -29.05 8.21 -50.77
C TYR A 191 -27.68 8.43 -50.14
N GLY A 192 -27.67 8.79 -48.86
CA GLY A 192 -26.43 8.92 -48.07
C GLY A 192 -25.77 10.27 -48.15
N GLU A 193 -26.42 11.27 -48.71
CA GLU A 193 -25.92 12.65 -48.63
C GLU A 193 -26.09 13.19 -47.25
N VAL A 194 -25.06 13.79 -46.71
CA VAL A 194 -25.07 14.49 -45.46
C VAL A 194 -24.95 16.00 -45.63
N CYS A 195 -24.56 16.42 -46.83
CA CYS A 195 -24.49 17.84 -47.24
C CYS A 195 -24.65 17.91 -48.78
N ASP A 196 -24.93 19.14 -49.30
CA ASP A 196 -24.93 19.37 -50.75
C ASP A 196 -24.52 20.82 -51.08
N GLY A 197 -23.39 20.95 -51.79
CA GLY A 197 -22.83 22.24 -52.20
C GLY A 197 -22.56 23.15 -50.98
N THR A 198 -23.35 24.21 -50.84
CA THR A 198 -23.27 25.12 -49.67
C THR A 198 -24.20 24.74 -48.53
N SER A 199 -25.06 23.76 -48.75
CA SER A 199 -25.98 23.27 -47.73
C SER A 199 -25.30 22.18 -46.90
N LEU A 200 -25.01 22.46 -45.64
CA LEU A 200 -24.37 21.53 -44.71
C LEU A 200 -25.39 20.86 -43.78
N GLY A 201 -26.70 21.08 -44.01
CA GLY A 201 -27.75 20.64 -43.09
C GLY A 201 -27.62 21.34 -41.74
N GLU A 202 -27.67 20.57 -40.66
CA GLU A 202 -27.45 21.07 -39.29
C GLU A 202 -26.00 20.79 -38.82
N ALA A 203 -25.13 20.31 -39.69
CA ALA A 203 -23.77 19.95 -39.32
C ALA A 203 -22.91 21.19 -39.07
N THR A 204 -22.20 21.20 -37.95
CA THR A 204 -21.21 22.21 -37.58
C THR A 204 -19.96 21.51 -37.08
N CYS A 205 -18.82 22.17 -37.12
CA CYS A 205 -17.58 21.62 -36.55
C CYS A 205 -17.77 21.25 -35.07
N GLU A 206 -18.48 22.07 -34.33
CA GLU A 206 -18.77 21.84 -32.91
C GLU A 206 -19.70 20.62 -32.72
N GLY A 207 -20.67 20.45 -33.63
CA GLY A 207 -21.54 19.25 -33.64
C GLY A 207 -20.82 17.96 -33.92
N GLU A 208 -19.69 18.02 -34.65
CA GLU A 208 -18.79 16.89 -34.94
C GLU A 208 -17.66 16.78 -33.91
N GLY A 209 -17.72 17.56 -32.81
CA GLY A 209 -16.81 17.47 -31.69
C GLY A 209 -15.49 18.24 -31.85
N TYR A 210 -15.40 19.18 -32.83
CA TYR A 210 -14.24 20.07 -32.97
C TYR A 210 -14.49 21.40 -32.26
N TYR A 211 -13.46 22.11 -31.92
CA TYR A 211 -13.59 23.40 -31.22
C TYR A 211 -14.09 24.54 -32.08
N GLY A 212 -14.18 24.37 -33.39
CA GLY A 212 -14.63 25.35 -34.35
C GLY A 212 -14.07 25.06 -35.73
N GLY A 213 -14.14 26.06 -36.60
CA GLY A 213 -13.65 25.98 -37.99
C GLY A 213 -14.73 26.17 -39.02
N ASN A 214 -14.36 26.02 -40.29
CA ASN A 214 -15.25 26.08 -41.41
C ASN A 214 -15.36 24.72 -42.09
N MET A 215 -16.52 24.14 -41.98
CA MET A 215 -16.87 22.91 -42.64
C MET A 215 -17.26 23.16 -44.10
N ALA A 216 -16.96 22.22 -44.97
CA ALA A 216 -17.37 22.26 -46.36
C ALA A 216 -18.06 20.97 -46.79
N CYS A 217 -18.78 21.00 -47.92
CA CYS A 217 -19.28 19.80 -48.54
C CYS A 217 -18.32 19.34 -49.64
N SER A 218 -17.92 18.08 -49.64
CA SER A 218 -17.10 17.50 -50.67
C SER A 218 -17.89 17.29 -51.96
N GLY A 219 -17.18 17.07 -53.08
CA GLY A 219 -17.82 16.74 -54.35
C GLY A 219 -18.57 15.41 -54.41
N THR A 220 -18.51 14.63 -53.29
CA THR A 220 -19.25 13.37 -53.09
C THR A 220 -20.33 13.49 -52.02
N CYS A 221 -20.72 14.70 -51.66
CA CYS A 221 -21.74 15.03 -50.67
C CYS A 221 -21.52 14.44 -49.29
N THR A 222 -20.24 14.33 -48.91
CA THR A 222 -19.80 14.03 -47.54
C THR A 222 -19.18 15.28 -46.95
N LEU A 223 -19.24 15.42 -45.61
CA LEU A 223 -18.65 16.56 -44.95
C LEU A 223 -17.11 16.56 -45.10
N ASP A 224 -16.58 17.67 -45.54
CA ASP A 224 -15.16 17.96 -45.53
C ASP A 224 -14.82 18.67 -44.22
N LEU A 225 -14.23 17.93 -43.31
CA LEU A 225 -13.86 18.37 -41.96
C LEU A 225 -12.46 19.00 -41.89
N SER A 226 -11.79 19.19 -43.03
CA SER A 226 -10.41 19.71 -43.05
C SER A 226 -10.25 21.04 -42.34
N GLY A 227 -11.24 21.92 -42.48
CA GLY A 227 -11.29 23.20 -41.78
C GLY A 227 -11.58 23.07 -40.27
N CYS A 228 -12.31 22.05 -39.87
CA CYS A 228 -12.52 21.71 -38.45
C CYS A 228 -11.25 21.09 -37.82
N ILE A 229 -10.64 20.13 -38.51
CA ILE A 229 -9.41 19.45 -38.10
C ILE A 229 -8.28 20.45 -37.86
N SER A 230 -8.21 21.53 -38.64
CA SER A 230 -7.21 22.56 -38.50
C SER A 230 -7.32 23.39 -37.19
N VAL A 231 -8.51 23.39 -36.57
CA VAL A 231 -8.75 24.04 -35.27
C VAL A 231 -8.50 23.06 -34.10
N GLY A 232 -8.77 21.78 -34.30
CA GLY A 232 -8.54 20.74 -33.35
C GLY A 232 -9.75 20.32 -32.54
N ARG A 233 -9.57 19.29 -31.74
CA ARG A 233 -10.57 18.76 -30.82
C ARG A 233 -9.89 17.91 -29.76
N CYS A 234 -10.55 17.71 -28.64
CA CYS A 234 -10.10 16.76 -27.65
C CYS A 234 -9.90 15.36 -28.26
N GLY A 235 -8.75 14.76 -28.07
CA GLY A 235 -8.40 13.42 -28.57
C GLY A 235 -7.69 13.40 -29.93
N ASP A 236 -7.19 14.52 -30.44
CA ASP A 236 -6.44 14.58 -31.71
C ASP A 236 -4.92 14.48 -31.56
N GLY A 237 -4.42 14.44 -30.32
CA GLY A 237 -3.00 14.29 -29.96
C GLY A 237 -2.27 15.62 -29.79
N VAL A 238 -2.95 16.77 -29.94
CA VAL A 238 -2.39 18.11 -29.82
C VAL A 238 -3.13 18.86 -28.71
N VAL A 239 -2.41 19.40 -27.76
CA VAL A 239 -3.03 20.19 -26.68
C VAL A 239 -3.32 21.60 -27.18
N GLN A 240 -4.61 21.94 -27.30
CA GLN A 240 -5.10 23.24 -27.69
C GLN A 240 -5.40 24.11 -26.46
N THR A 241 -4.39 24.70 -25.87
CA THR A 241 -4.51 25.52 -24.64
C THR A 241 -5.43 26.72 -24.77
N GLU A 242 -5.65 27.23 -25.99
CA GLU A 242 -6.60 28.32 -26.31
C GLU A 242 -8.07 27.90 -26.16
N TYR A 243 -8.32 26.57 -26.15
CA TYR A 243 -9.62 25.96 -25.90
C TYR A 243 -9.70 25.28 -24.53
N TRP A 244 -8.78 25.61 -23.63
CA TRP A 244 -8.73 25.15 -22.23
C TRP A 244 -8.37 23.66 -22.06
N GLU A 245 -7.66 23.10 -23.05
CA GLU A 245 -7.10 21.77 -22.85
C GLU A 245 -5.87 21.83 -21.94
N ASP A 246 -5.87 21.00 -20.93
CA ASP A 246 -4.69 20.71 -20.11
C ASP A 246 -3.81 19.61 -20.74
N CYS A 247 -4.45 18.67 -21.44
CA CYS A 247 -3.85 17.48 -22.03
C CYS A 247 -4.68 17.03 -23.25
N ASP A 248 -4.14 16.07 -24.02
CA ASP A 248 -4.89 15.42 -25.10
C ASP A 248 -4.48 13.94 -25.21
N GLY A 249 -5.36 13.06 -24.80
CA GLY A 249 -5.13 11.61 -24.82
C GLY A 249 -3.85 11.22 -24.05
N THR A 250 -2.82 10.78 -24.75
CA THR A 250 -1.52 10.47 -24.14
C THR A 250 -0.57 11.66 -24.05
N ASN A 251 -0.96 12.79 -24.65
CA ASN A 251 -0.19 14.03 -24.60
C ASN A 251 -0.58 14.82 -23.36
N LEU A 252 0.21 14.67 -22.31
CA LEU A 252 -0.01 15.34 -21.03
C LEU A 252 0.69 16.71 -20.94
N ASN A 253 1.11 17.31 -22.07
CA ASN A 253 1.80 18.61 -22.12
C ASN A 253 3.03 18.64 -21.19
N ALA A 254 3.76 17.53 -21.12
CA ALA A 254 4.91 17.29 -20.21
C ALA A 254 4.54 17.38 -18.70
N SER A 255 3.26 17.34 -18.36
CA SER A 255 2.80 17.37 -16.96
C SER A 255 2.84 15.98 -16.34
N THR A 256 3.03 15.96 -15.03
CA THR A 256 2.97 14.77 -14.17
C THR A 256 2.25 15.16 -12.89
N CYS A 257 1.78 14.18 -12.11
CA CYS A 257 1.22 14.47 -10.78
C CYS A 257 2.19 15.34 -9.95
N VAL A 258 3.48 15.03 -9.98
CA VAL A 258 4.51 15.79 -9.24
C VAL A 258 4.64 17.23 -9.72
N SER A 259 4.60 17.47 -11.05
CA SER A 259 4.66 18.85 -11.58
C SER A 259 3.43 19.68 -11.23
N LEU A 260 2.32 19.01 -10.88
CA LEU A 260 1.08 19.62 -10.41
C LEU A 260 1.03 19.79 -8.89
N GLY A 261 2.11 19.44 -8.17
CA GLY A 261 2.22 19.59 -6.72
C GLY A 261 1.69 18.40 -5.92
N TYR A 262 1.63 17.21 -6.53
CA TYR A 262 1.27 15.97 -5.86
C TYR A 262 2.51 15.13 -5.51
N SER A 263 2.31 14.14 -4.65
CA SER A 263 3.35 13.25 -4.15
C SER A 263 4.12 12.54 -5.26
N GLN A 264 5.41 12.30 -5.02
CA GLN A 264 6.26 11.45 -5.86
C GLN A 264 5.82 9.97 -5.86
N ALA A 265 5.03 9.56 -4.86
CA ALA A 265 4.39 8.25 -4.80
C ALA A 265 3.13 8.14 -5.68
N SER A 266 2.72 9.25 -6.34
CA SER A 266 1.56 9.29 -7.22
C SER A 266 1.67 8.30 -8.38
N GLY A 267 0.52 7.80 -8.81
CA GLY A 267 0.39 7.05 -10.06
C GLY A 267 0.64 7.93 -11.30
N GLU A 268 0.36 7.36 -12.46
CA GLU A 268 0.46 8.12 -13.70
C GLU A 268 -0.71 9.09 -13.83
N LEU A 269 -0.39 10.35 -14.18
CA LEU A 269 -1.37 11.33 -14.59
C LEU A 269 -2.01 10.87 -15.90
N SER A 270 -3.31 11.01 -16.04
CA SER A 270 -4.02 10.70 -17.28
C SER A 270 -4.84 11.90 -17.74
N CYS A 271 -5.33 11.79 -18.97
CA CYS A 271 -6.22 12.76 -19.57
C CYS A 271 -7.61 12.16 -19.65
N ASP A 272 -8.62 12.90 -19.26
CA ASP A 272 -10.02 12.47 -19.42
C ASP A 272 -10.57 12.80 -20.83
N ASP A 273 -11.82 12.40 -21.05
CA ASP A 273 -12.50 12.59 -22.35
C ASP A 273 -12.86 14.07 -22.62
N GLU A 274 -12.74 14.96 -21.64
CA GLU A 274 -12.90 16.41 -21.75
C GLU A 274 -11.57 17.15 -21.89
N CYS A 275 -10.47 16.42 -22.05
CA CYS A 275 -9.10 16.95 -22.17
C CYS A 275 -8.62 17.75 -20.97
N VAL A 276 -9.08 17.38 -19.78
CA VAL A 276 -8.61 17.87 -18.50
C VAL A 276 -7.80 16.76 -17.81
N PHE A 277 -6.85 17.15 -16.97
CA PHE A 277 -6.08 16.17 -16.22
C PHE A 277 -6.96 15.34 -15.28
N ASP A 278 -7.02 14.04 -15.52
CA ASP A 278 -7.53 13.09 -14.53
C ASP A 278 -6.46 12.87 -13.45
N LYS A 279 -6.74 13.42 -12.27
CA LYS A 279 -5.88 13.39 -11.08
C LYS A 279 -6.24 12.24 -10.12
N GLY A 280 -7.10 11.32 -10.55
CA GLY A 280 -7.59 10.24 -9.66
C GLY A 280 -6.51 9.33 -9.11
N LEU A 281 -5.36 9.22 -9.77
CA LEU A 281 -4.18 8.50 -9.29
C LEU A 281 -3.10 9.40 -8.69
N CYS A 282 -3.31 10.72 -8.64
CA CYS A 282 -2.40 11.65 -7.98
C CYS A 282 -2.68 11.67 -6.47
N LEU A 283 -1.68 11.34 -5.69
CA LEU A 283 -1.76 11.31 -4.23
C LEU A 283 -1.31 12.65 -3.66
N GLU A 284 -1.95 13.12 -2.60
CA GLU A 284 -1.47 14.27 -1.84
C GLU A 284 -0.07 13.98 -1.26
N GLU A 285 0.76 15.03 -1.12
CA GLU A 285 2.05 14.91 -0.49
C GLU A 285 1.92 14.39 0.95
N SER A 286 2.72 13.40 1.28
CA SER A 286 2.71 12.80 2.61
C SER A 286 3.12 13.81 3.68
N MET A 287 2.39 13.85 4.79
CA MET A 287 2.74 14.59 6.01
C MET A 287 3.49 13.72 7.02
N ASP A 288 3.74 12.44 6.71
CA ASP A 288 4.40 11.52 7.63
C ASP A 288 5.89 11.85 7.78
N ALA A 289 6.23 12.41 8.92
CA ALA A 289 7.58 12.71 9.36
C ALA A 289 8.06 11.76 10.47
N ASP A 290 7.47 10.57 10.59
CA ASP A 290 7.87 9.60 11.59
C ASP A 290 9.13 8.82 11.16
N LEU A 291 9.88 8.36 12.17
CA LEU A 291 10.96 7.41 11.95
C LEU A 291 10.43 5.98 11.92
N ALA A 292 10.91 5.18 10.97
CA ALA A 292 10.76 3.71 11.01
C ALA A 292 11.76 3.09 11.99
N THR A 293 12.99 3.64 12.03
CA THR A 293 14.05 3.12 12.90
C THR A 293 14.90 4.26 13.46
N LEU A 294 15.36 4.07 14.69
CA LEU A 294 16.41 4.87 15.31
C LEU A 294 17.32 3.92 16.08
N THR A 295 18.61 3.94 15.80
CA THR A 295 19.60 3.07 16.43
C THR A 295 20.90 3.82 16.71
N VAL A 296 21.69 3.27 17.60
CA VAL A 296 23.02 3.76 17.94
C VAL A 296 24.06 2.63 17.80
N SER A 297 25.29 2.97 17.42
CA SER A 297 26.36 1.98 17.22
C SER A 297 26.82 1.32 18.52
N THR A 298 26.60 1.95 19.66
CA THR A 298 27.00 1.45 20.99
C THR A 298 26.06 2.00 22.05
N GLY A 299 25.69 1.17 23.02
CA GLY A 299 24.72 1.48 24.04
C GLY A 299 23.29 1.10 23.62
N THR A 300 22.34 1.41 24.46
CA THR A 300 20.91 1.13 24.26
C THR A 300 20.12 2.41 24.40
N LEU A 301 19.19 2.65 23.49
CA LEU A 301 18.23 3.76 23.60
C LEU A 301 17.30 3.52 24.79
N THR A 302 17.09 4.54 25.57
CA THR A 302 16.14 4.57 26.67
C THR A 302 15.22 5.78 26.52
N PRO A 303 13.91 5.61 26.40
CA PRO A 303 13.21 4.33 26.25
C PRO A 303 13.61 3.59 24.96
N ALA A 304 13.15 2.34 24.79
CA ALA A 304 13.26 1.64 23.52
C ALA A 304 12.58 2.45 22.41
N PHE A 305 13.08 2.33 21.18
CA PHE A 305 12.56 3.13 20.07
C PHE A 305 11.06 2.91 19.86
N ASP A 306 10.34 4.02 19.80
CA ASP A 306 8.93 4.15 19.40
C ASP A 306 8.78 5.43 18.59
N ALA A 307 8.13 5.36 17.43
CA ALA A 307 8.00 6.49 16.51
C ALA A 307 7.29 7.72 17.12
N SER A 308 6.44 7.51 18.12
CA SER A 308 5.75 8.60 18.85
C SER A 308 6.63 9.30 19.87
N THR A 309 7.71 8.65 20.31
CA THR A 309 8.66 9.20 21.29
C THR A 309 9.74 9.99 20.58
N THR A 310 9.93 11.24 20.99
CA THR A 310 10.87 12.17 20.36
C THR A 310 12.14 12.45 21.17
N SER A 311 12.27 11.86 22.36
CA SER A 311 13.44 12.09 23.23
C SER A 311 13.97 10.77 23.76
N TYR A 312 15.25 10.54 23.56
CA TYR A 312 15.96 9.33 23.95
C TYR A 312 17.24 9.66 24.71
N THR A 313 17.65 8.73 25.54
CA THR A 313 18.95 8.80 26.23
C THR A 313 19.77 7.56 25.91
N VAL A 314 21.09 7.72 25.88
CA VAL A 314 22.08 6.63 25.74
C VAL A 314 23.21 6.88 26.71
N THR A 315 23.64 5.86 27.43
CA THR A 315 24.86 5.92 28.24
C THR A 315 25.92 4.99 27.67
N VAL A 316 27.14 5.52 27.50
CA VAL A 316 28.26 4.76 26.97
C VAL A 316 29.47 4.86 27.90
N PRO A 317 30.33 3.81 27.97
CA PRO A 317 31.57 3.83 28.72
C PRO A 317 32.51 4.94 28.25
N ASN A 318 33.44 5.36 29.11
CA ASN A 318 34.47 6.33 28.76
C ASN A 318 35.31 5.96 27.53
N ALA A 319 35.57 4.67 27.34
CA ALA A 319 36.36 4.16 26.20
C ALA A 319 35.71 4.45 24.85
N VAL A 320 34.40 4.74 24.79
CA VAL A 320 33.68 5.09 23.57
C VAL A 320 33.86 6.57 23.28
N THR A 321 34.74 6.88 22.34
CA THR A 321 35.07 8.28 21.97
C THR A 321 34.30 8.79 20.76
N THR A 322 33.63 7.90 20.03
CA THR A 322 32.79 8.20 18.88
C THR A 322 31.54 7.34 18.91
N LEU A 323 30.43 7.87 18.40
CA LEU A 323 29.16 7.17 18.29
C LEU A 323 28.48 7.53 16.96
N THR A 324 27.81 6.56 16.36
CA THR A 324 26.99 6.78 15.18
C THR A 324 25.54 6.60 15.56
N VAL A 325 24.73 7.62 15.27
CA VAL A 325 23.26 7.54 15.27
C VAL A 325 22.83 7.21 13.84
N THR A 326 21.96 6.23 13.69
CA THR A 326 21.39 5.84 12.40
C THR A 326 19.89 5.86 12.50
N ALA A 327 19.23 6.44 11.51
CA ALA A 327 17.78 6.55 11.48
C ALA A 327 17.27 6.38 10.04
N THR A 328 16.06 5.84 9.89
CA THR A 328 15.33 5.77 8.62
C THR A 328 13.93 6.33 8.82
N ALA A 329 13.43 7.07 7.86
CA ALA A 329 12.06 7.55 7.88
C ALA A 329 11.06 6.39 7.65
N ALA A 330 9.83 6.55 8.13
CA ALA A 330 8.74 5.62 7.88
C ALA A 330 8.23 5.77 6.44
N ASP A 331 8.12 7.01 5.97
CA ASP A 331 7.81 7.32 4.57
C ASP A 331 9.09 7.32 3.74
N SER A 332 9.06 6.60 2.61
CA SER A 332 10.20 6.47 1.68
C SER A 332 10.57 7.78 0.97
N TRP A 333 9.66 8.75 0.93
CA TRP A 333 9.86 10.07 0.32
C TRP A 333 10.26 11.15 1.33
N ALA A 334 10.19 10.83 2.63
CA ALA A 334 10.71 11.71 3.66
C ALA A 334 12.24 11.67 3.71
N SER A 335 12.85 12.81 4.00
CA SER A 335 14.29 12.92 4.19
C SER A 335 14.66 12.92 5.67
N VAL A 336 15.85 12.39 6.00
CA VAL A 336 16.38 12.35 7.36
C VAL A 336 17.70 13.09 7.41
N GLU A 337 17.80 14.09 8.29
CA GLU A 337 19.04 14.80 8.59
C GLU A 337 19.46 14.51 10.04
N ILE A 338 20.72 14.16 10.26
CA ILE A 338 21.28 13.88 11.58
C ILE A 338 22.41 14.87 11.89
N MET A 339 22.25 15.61 12.97
CA MET A 339 23.24 16.56 13.46
C MET A 339 23.71 16.17 14.87
N PRO A 340 25.02 16.27 15.16
CA PRO A 340 26.10 16.60 14.23
C PRO A 340 26.36 15.50 13.20
N ALA A 341 27.25 15.78 12.23
CA ALA A 341 27.65 14.79 11.22
C ALA A 341 28.15 13.49 11.86
N GLN A 342 27.79 12.36 11.25
CA GLN A 342 28.06 11.03 11.78
C GLN A 342 29.33 10.40 11.15
N PRO A 343 30.17 9.62 11.88
CA PRO A 343 30.08 9.42 13.32
C PRO A 343 30.43 10.69 14.12
N MET A 344 29.72 10.93 15.23
CA MET A 344 29.99 12.08 16.08
C MET A 344 31.07 11.76 17.10
N ALA A 345 31.96 12.72 17.38
CA ALA A 345 32.90 12.64 18.48
C ALA A 345 32.21 12.92 19.82
N LEU A 346 32.54 12.16 20.84
CA LEU A 346 31.97 12.30 22.18
C LEU A 346 32.99 12.93 23.12
N VAL A 347 32.57 14.01 23.79
CA VAL A 347 33.27 14.52 24.97
C VAL A 347 32.75 13.80 26.22
N GLU A 348 33.53 13.81 27.30
CA GLU A 348 33.07 13.29 28.59
C GLU A 348 31.85 14.08 29.08
N GLY A 349 30.87 13.38 29.66
CA GLY A 349 29.59 13.97 30.05
C GLY A 349 28.56 13.95 28.92
N ILE A 350 27.71 14.97 28.87
CA ILE A 350 26.54 15.04 27.99
C ILE A 350 26.93 15.49 26.58
N ASN A 351 26.49 14.72 25.62
CA ASN A 351 26.54 15.01 24.19
C ASN A 351 25.11 14.94 23.64
N GLY A 352 24.87 15.54 22.49
CA GLY A 352 23.53 15.52 21.89
C GLY A 352 23.58 15.25 20.39
N ALA A 353 22.61 14.52 19.92
CA ALA A 353 22.30 14.40 18.49
C ALA A 353 20.82 14.72 18.27
N THR A 354 20.55 15.37 17.15
CA THR A 354 19.18 15.59 16.66
C THR A 354 18.99 14.88 15.34
N VAL A 355 17.84 14.25 15.16
CA VAL A 355 17.40 13.63 13.93
C VAL A 355 16.16 14.38 13.47
N THR A 356 16.28 15.10 12.37
CA THR A 356 15.17 15.83 11.77
C THR A 356 14.63 15.02 10.59
N VAL A 357 13.38 14.65 10.65
CA VAL A 357 12.66 14.03 9.53
C VAL A 357 11.84 15.11 8.87
N THR A 358 11.98 15.25 7.57
CA THR A 358 11.17 16.17 6.75
C THR A 358 10.34 15.35 5.79
N ALA A 359 9.04 15.37 5.97
CA ALA A 359 8.06 14.73 5.10
C ALA A 359 8.07 15.37 3.70
N GLU A 360 7.47 14.71 2.72
CA GLU A 360 7.35 15.21 1.35
C GLU A 360 6.67 16.59 1.31
N SER A 361 5.63 16.80 2.12
CA SER A 361 4.91 18.08 2.28
C SER A 361 5.73 19.18 2.94
N GLY A 362 6.95 18.90 3.39
CA GLY A 362 7.78 19.82 4.18
C GLY A 362 7.48 19.83 5.67
N ALA A 363 6.51 19.04 6.16
CA ALA A 363 6.29 18.88 7.60
C ALA A 363 7.50 18.26 8.28
N GLN A 364 7.85 18.74 9.48
CA GLN A 364 9.04 18.27 10.19
C GLN A 364 8.72 17.69 11.55
N LYS A 365 9.46 16.63 11.90
CA LYS A 365 9.51 16.05 13.24
C LYS A 365 10.96 15.90 13.69
N VAL A 366 11.25 16.31 14.91
CA VAL A 366 12.61 16.29 15.47
C VAL A 366 12.68 15.29 16.60
N TYR A 367 13.63 14.37 16.53
CA TYR A 367 13.98 13.43 17.57
C TYR A 367 15.32 13.82 18.17
N THR A 368 15.42 13.74 19.49
CA THR A 368 16.63 14.11 20.24
C THR A 368 17.22 12.87 20.91
N VAL A 369 18.52 12.68 20.76
CA VAL A 369 19.27 11.64 21.46
C VAL A 369 20.29 12.30 22.35
N VAL A 370 20.11 12.20 23.66
CA VAL A 370 21.07 12.66 24.66
C VAL A 370 22.02 11.51 24.98
N ILE A 371 23.32 11.68 24.68
CA ILE A 371 24.33 10.67 24.87
C ILE A 371 25.21 11.08 26.07
N THR A 372 25.22 10.25 27.11
CA THR A 372 26.13 10.45 28.26
C THR A 372 27.34 9.54 28.09
N ARG A 373 28.51 10.13 27.83
CA ARG A 373 29.79 9.43 27.94
C ARG A 373 30.30 9.51 29.36
N LEU A 374 30.40 8.35 30.01
CA LEU A 374 30.83 8.24 31.40
C LEU A 374 32.26 8.78 31.59
N SER A 375 32.60 9.19 32.82
CA SER A 375 33.96 9.52 33.20
C SER A 375 34.81 8.24 33.29
N PRO A 376 36.16 8.31 33.26
CA PRO A 376 37.01 7.14 33.42
C PRO A 376 36.80 6.42 34.76
N SER A 377 36.31 7.13 35.77
CA SER A 377 36.06 6.60 37.10
C SER A 377 34.73 5.90 37.26
N ASP A 378 33.75 6.18 36.36
CA ASP A 378 32.41 5.55 36.38
C ASP A 378 32.47 4.11 35.91
N TYR A 379 31.40 3.37 36.15
CA TYR A 379 31.24 1.99 35.69
C TYR A 379 29.89 1.83 35.01
N LEU A 380 29.85 1.17 33.87
CA LEU A 380 28.60 0.81 33.19
C LEU A 380 28.30 -0.66 33.46
N SER A 381 27.36 -0.94 34.34
CA SER A 381 26.81 -2.27 34.55
C SER A 381 25.98 -2.69 33.36
N PRO A 382 26.17 -3.90 32.80
CA PRO A 382 25.35 -4.40 31.72
C PRO A 382 23.89 -4.66 32.13
N SER A 383 23.61 -4.77 33.44
CA SER A 383 22.30 -5.15 33.96
C SER A 383 21.48 -3.96 34.50
N ILE A 384 22.16 -2.95 35.10
CA ILE A 384 21.46 -1.83 35.77
C ILE A 384 21.94 -0.44 35.31
N GLY A 385 22.79 -0.36 34.28
CA GLY A 385 23.24 0.90 33.72
C GLY A 385 24.39 1.55 34.50
N ALA A 386 24.45 2.88 34.51
CA ALA A 386 25.58 3.63 35.03
C ALA A 386 25.67 3.60 36.57
N LEU A 387 26.87 3.28 37.07
CA LEU A 387 27.27 3.59 38.43
C LEU A 387 28.26 4.75 38.37
N ILE A 388 27.89 5.84 39.02
CA ILE A 388 28.64 7.08 39.05
C ILE A 388 29.69 7.01 40.17
N HIS A 389 30.88 7.43 39.86
CA HIS A 389 31.97 7.51 40.85
C HIS A 389 31.73 8.63 41.84
N VAL A 390 31.74 8.27 43.12
CA VAL A 390 31.70 9.19 44.24
C VAL A 390 33.12 9.30 44.83
N PRO A 391 33.77 10.47 44.75
CA PRO A 391 35.12 10.61 45.23
C PRO A 391 35.16 10.47 46.78
N ALA A 392 36.31 10.01 47.29
CA ALA A 392 36.55 10.04 48.74
C ALA A 392 36.44 11.45 49.31
N GLY A 393 35.96 11.57 50.52
CA GLY A 393 35.85 12.87 51.13
C GLY A 393 35.40 12.87 52.60
N THR A 394 35.49 14.03 53.23
CA THR A 394 35.10 14.25 54.61
C THR A 394 34.02 15.31 54.73
N PHE A 395 33.02 15.06 55.51
CA PHE A 395 31.89 15.97 55.68
C PHE A 395 31.37 16.00 57.13
N GLN A 396 30.72 17.07 57.48
CA GLN A 396 29.94 17.20 58.71
C GLN A 396 28.58 16.52 58.50
N ARG A 397 28.26 15.50 59.34
CA ARG A 397 27.04 14.68 59.15
C ARG A 397 25.80 15.21 59.87
N ASP A 398 25.98 16.15 60.85
CA ASP A 398 24.88 16.76 61.60
C ASP A 398 25.24 18.20 62.03
N ALA A 399 24.44 18.84 62.89
CA ALA A 399 24.67 20.20 63.33
C ALA A 399 25.90 20.35 64.24
N THR A 400 26.54 19.25 64.70
CA THR A 400 27.70 19.27 65.58
C THR A 400 28.99 19.27 64.74
N ALA A 401 29.73 20.35 64.79
CA ALA A 401 30.91 20.55 63.94
C ALA A 401 32.01 19.50 64.10
N SER A 402 32.12 18.86 65.26
CA SER A 402 33.07 17.75 65.48
C SER A 402 32.60 16.37 64.96
N ASN A 403 31.33 16.27 64.53
CA ASN A 403 30.77 15.04 64.03
C ASN A 403 31.05 14.92 62.51
N LEU A 404 32.29 14.53 62.22
CA LEU A 404 32.77 14.37 60.85
C LEU A 404 32.64 12.91 60.41
N SER A 405 32.32 12.69 59.14
CA SER A 405 32.37 11.40 58.48
C SER A 405 33.30 11.46 57.30
N THR A 406 34.25 10.53 57.21
CA THR A 406 35.08 10.35 56.04
C THR A 406 34.63 9.08 55.32
N VAL A 407 34.47 9.13 54.05
CA VAL A 407 34.15 7.98 53.19
C VAL A 407 35.23 7.75 52.13
N SER A 408 35.57 6.52 51.90
CA SER A 408 36.39 6.11 50.77
C SER A 408 35.64 6.29 49.46
N ALA A 409 36.37 6.34 48.33
CA ALA A 409 35.71 6.41 47.03
C ALA A 409 34.94 5.11 46.70
N PHE A 410 33.79 5.27 46.09
CA PHE A 410 32.92 4.16 45.68
C PHE A 410 32.17 4.53 44.41
N ARG A 411 31.42 3.61 43.86
CA ARG A 411 30.48 3.88 42.75
C ARG A 411 29.06 3.54 43.17
N MET A 412 28.11 4.38 42.81
CA MET A 412 26.68 4.23 43.15
C MET A 412 25.82 4.27 41.89
N SER A 413 24.78 3.43 41.82
CA SER A 413 23.82 3.48 40.72
C SER A 413 23.20 4.85 40.58
N ARG A 414 23.18 5.38 39.35
CA ARG A 414 22.66 6.75 39.07
C ARG A 414 21.24 6.92 39.55
N TYR A 415 20.45 5.86 39.44
CA TYR A 415 19.03 5.81 39.77
C TYR A 415 18.77 4.78 40.87
N GLU A 416 17.59 4.82 41.45
CA GLU A 416 17.01 3.71 42.18
C GLU A 416 16.90 2.50 41.26
N ILE A 417 16.88 1.29 41.83
CA ILE A 417 16.67 0.06 41.04
C ILE A 417 15.23 0.01 40.56
N THR A 418 15.04 -0.15 39.23
CA THR A 418 13.70 -0.15 38.64
C THR A 418 13.02 -1.53 38.73
N ARG A 419 11.71 -1.56 38.54
CA ARG A 419 10.90 -2.77 38.48
C ARG A 419 11.38 -3.71 37.36
N ALA A 420 11.71 -3.15 36.17
CA ALA A 420 12.29 -3.90 35.06
C ALA A 420 13.64 -4.53 35.43
N GLN A 421 14.53 -3.77 36.09
CA GLN A 421 15.83 -4.27 36.55
C GLN A 421 15.69 -5.35 37.62
N TRP A 422 14.72 -5.22 38.54
CA TRP A 422 14.43 -6.28 39.51
C TRP A 422 14.11 -7.61 38.83
N VAL A 423 13.19 -7.62 37.88
CA VAL A 423 12.79 -8.83 37.14
C VAL A 423 13.97 -9.39 36.33
N THR A 424 14.70 -8.52 35.63
CA THR A 424 15.83 -8.93 34.78
C THR A 424 16.95 -9.58 35.57
N VAL A 425 17.32 -9.00 36.71
CA VAL A 425 18.43 -9.47 37.58
C VAL A 425 18.05 -10.72 38.31
N THR A 426 16.88 -10.78 38.90
CA THR A 426 16.49 -11.83 39.81
C THR A 426 15.76 -12.99 39.15
N GLY A 427 15.07 -12.74 38.04
CA GLY A 427 14.09 -13.64 37.46
C GLY A 427 12.81 -13.82 38.30
N TRP A 428 12.66 -13.04 39.36
CA TRP A 428 11.50 -13.10 40.27
C TRP A 428 10.37 -12.21 39.76
N VAL A 429 9.16 -12.51 40.26
CA VAL A 429 7.99 -11.64 40.02
C VAL A 429 8.26 -10.29 40.67
N ASP A 430 7.85 -9.24 40.01
CA ASP A 430 7.89 -7.87 40.52
C ASP A 430 7.00 -7.74 41.77
N PRO A 431 7.57 -7.37 42.94
CA PRO A 431 6.85 -7.26 44.18
C PRO A 431 6.07 -5.96 44.32
N SER A 432 6.28 -5.00 43.40
CA SER A 432 5.81 -3.62 43.54
C SER A 432 4.29 -3.51 43.61
N ASP A 433 3.83 -2.57 44.38
CA ASP A 433 2.42 -2.22 44.47
C ASP A 433 2.00 -1.40 43.24
N THR A 434 1.28 -2.04 42.34
CA THR A 434 0.81 -1.43 41.11
C THR A 434 -0.25 -0.35 41.31
N THR A 435 -0.77 -0.17 42.52
CA THR A 435 -1.69 0.94 42.84
C THR A 435 -0.95 2.25 43.11
N THR A 436 0.33 2.17 43.40
CA THR A 436 1.20 3.30 43.72
C THR A 436 2.42 3.42 42.80
N SER A 437 2.48 2.60 41.74
CA SER A 437 3.57 2.57 40.75
C SER A 437 3.02 2.25 39.38
N GLY A 438 3.24 3.13 38.40
CA GLY A 438 2.56 3.11 37.11
C GLY A 438 3.26 2.28 36.03
N GLY A 439 4.59 2.10 36.11
CA GLY A 439 5.37 1.53 35.02
C GLY A 439 6.56 0.68 35.45
N VAL A 440 7.17 0.02 34.47
CA VAL A 440 8.35 -0.84 34.72
C VAL A 440 9.63 -0.04 34.96
N ASP A 441 9.65 1.23 34.57
CA ASP A 441 10.74 2.18 34.79
C ASP A 441 10.63 2.93 36.12
N ASP A 442 9.55 2.71 36.86
CA ASP A 442 9.43 3.18 38.24
C ASP A 442 10.36 2.40 39.15
N PRO A 443 10.78 2.93 40.30
CA PRO A 443 11.56 2.19 41.26
C PRO A 443 10.79 0.96 41.77
N VAL A 444 11.49 -0.15 41.94
CA VAL A 444 10.94 -1.32 42.61
C VAL A 444 10.60 -0.93 44.04
N ASN A 445 9.40 -1.25 44.46
CA ASN A 445 8.91 -0.94 45.81
C ASN A 445 8.20 -2.17 46.43
N ASN A 446 7.54 -1.98 47.57
CA ASN A 446 6.87 -3.06 48.28
C ASN A 446 7.80 -4.25 48.56
N MET A 447 9.05 -3.95 48.88
CA MET A 447 10.13 -4.89 49.16
C MET A 447 10.77 -4.58 50.50
N ASN A 448 11.34 -5.56 51.14
CA ASN A 448 11.97 -5.39 52.46
C ASN A 448 13.50 -5.34 52.36
N TRP A 449 14.17 -5.11 53.45
CA TRP A 449 15.63 -5.02 53.47
C TRP A 449 16.33 -6.32 53.07
N TYR A 450 15.73 -7.50 53.42
CA TYR A 450 16.27 -8.82 52.99
C TYR A 450 16.17 -8.99 51.49
N ASP A 451 15.09 -8.52 50.89
CA ASP A 451 14.89 -8.51 49.43
C ASP A 451 16.02 -7.71 48.75
N ALA A 452 16.39 -6.53 49.32
CA ALA A 452 17.41 -5.67 48.74
C ALA A 452 18.82 -6.29 48.78
N ILE A 453 19.23 -6.93 49.91
CA ILE A 453 20.51 -7.61 49.97
C ILE A 453 20.57 -8.84 49.11
N ALA A 454 19.44 -9.55 48.97
CA ALA A 454 19.33 -10.67 48.02
C ALA A 454 19.51 -10.24 46.57
N PHE A 455 18.90 -9.11 46.19
CA PHE A 455 19.09 -8.51 44.85
C PHE A 455 20.54 -8.17 44.60
N CYS A 456 21.24 -7.52 45.55
CA CYS A 456 22.66 -7.17 45.42
C CYS A 456 23.53 -8.40 45.12
N ASN A 457 23.28 -9.50 45.83
CA ASN A 457 24.03 -10.74 45.60
C ASN A 457 23.64 -11.42 44.28
N LYS A 458 22.36 -11.41 43.88
CA LYS A 458 21.90 -11.91 42.57
C LYS A 458 22.55 -11.13 41.43
N LEU A 459 22.59 -9.79 41.54
CA LEU A 459 23.25 -8.93 40.54
C LEU A 459 24.75 -9.22 40.47
N SER A 460 25.41 -9.39 41.61
CA SER A 460 26.83 -9.76 41.67
C SER A 460 27.10 -11.08 40.95
N LEU A 461 26.30 -12.12 41.24
CA LEU A 461 26.39 -13.42 40.58
C LEU A 461 26.13 -13.35 39.10
N LEU A 462 25.10 -12.59 38.67
CA LEU A 462 24.74 -12.42 37.26
C LEU A 462 25.90 -11.81 36.46
N GLU A 463 26.63 -10.87 37.07
CA GLU A 463 27.77 -10.19 36.43
C GLU A 463 29.13 -10.87 36.72
N GLY A 464 29.14 -12.08 37.30
CA GLY A 464 30.37 -12.83 37.59
C GLY A 464 31.25 -12.20 38.66
N LEU A 465 30.66 -11.38 39.55
CA LEU A 465 31.35 -10.72 40.65
C LEU A 465 31.23 -11.56 41.95
N THR A 466 32.09 -11.25 42.92
CA THR A 466 32.04 -11.88 44.25
C THR A 466 30.92 -11.24 45.07
N PRO A 467 29.88 -11.98 45.48
CA PRO A 467 28.81 -11.46 46.33
C PRO A 467 29.35 -10.90 47.64
N VAL A 468 28.74 -9.79 48.11
CA VAL A 468 29.16 -9.11 49.32
C VAL A 468 28.55 -9.77 50.59
N TYR A 469 27.31 -10.24 50.48
CA TYR A 469 26.57 -10.69 51.66
C TYR A 469 26.61 -12.19 51.86
N SER A 470 26.74 -12.61 53.14
CA SER A 470 26.64 -14.02 53.53
C SER A 470 25.58 -14.17 54.62
N VAL A 471 24.59 -15.02 54.34
CA VAL A 471 23.55 -15.41 55.32
C VAL A 471 23.68 -16.90 55.56
N SER A 472 23.76 -17.30 56.86
CA SER A 472 23.98 -18.70 57.19
C SER A 472 22.92 -19.63 56.59
N GLY A 473 23.36 -20.63 55.86
CA GLY A 473 22.48 -21.61 55.24
C GLY A 473 21.74 -21.13 53.97
N VAL A 474 22.06 -19.93 53.47
CA VAL A 474 21.47 -19.39 52.24
C VAL A 474 22.47 -19.42 51.09
N ASP A 475 22.11 -20.09 50.01
CA ASP A 475 22.82 -20.01 48.74
C ASP A 475 22.04 -19.03 47.82
N PHE A 476 22.59 -17.85 47.58
CA PHE A 476 21.96 -16.83 46.74
C PHE A 476 21.87 -17.22 45.29
N ALA A 477 22.68 -18.17 44.79
CA ALA A 477 22.59 -18.62 43.40
C ALA A 477 21.27 -19.36 43.14
N THR A 478 20.82 -20.16 44.08
CA THR A 478 19.59 -20.97 43.99
C THR A 478 18.41 -20.39 44.74
N LEU A 479 18.60 -19.29 45.48
CA LEU A 479 17.58 -18.63 46.27
C LEU A 479 16.37 -18.25 45.43
N THR A 480 15.18 -18.61 45.86
CA THR A 480 13.90 -18.16 45.30
C THR A 480 13.27 -17.02 46.12
N TYR A 481 12.42 -16.21 45.53
CA TYR A 481 11.76 -15.10 46.24
C TYR A 481 10.94 -15.55 47.46
N ALA A 482 10.27 -16.70 47.37
CA ALA A 482 9.47 -17.27 48.46
C ALA A 482 10.30 -17.71 49.66
N GLN A 483 11.61 -17.90 49.52
CA GLN A 483 12.51 -18.27 50.60
C GLN A 483 13.04 -17.06 51.39
N ILE A 484 12.82 -15.83 50.87
CA ILE A 484 13.20 -14.62 51.59
C ILE A 484 12.16 -14.34 52.68
N PRO A 485 12.57 -14.13 53.96
CA PRO A 485 11.64 -14.00 55.03
C PRO A 485 10.76 -12.74 54.89
N ALA A 486 9.47 -12.92 55.09
CA ALA A 486 8.48 -11.83 55.20
C ALA A 486 8.19 -11.43 56.65
N VAL A 487 8.90 -12.02 57.58
CA VAL A 487 8.84 -11.75 59.05
C VAL A 487 10.25 -11.63 59.60
N SER A 488 10.41 -11.07 60.76
CA SER A 488 11.71 -10.98 61.43
C SER A 488 12.40 -12.33 61.46
N ASN A 489 13.65 -12.35 61.07
CA ASN A 489 14.45 -13.59 61.00
C ASN A 489 15.87 -13.35 61.51
N ALA A 490 16.17 -13.92 62.66
CA ALA A 490 17.45 -13.74 63.35
C ALA A 490 18.66 -14.17 62.46
N THR A 491 18.51 -15.16 61.59
CA THR A 491 19.58 -15.60 60.67
C THR A 491 19.87 -14.55 59.61
N TRP A 492 18.82 -13.93 59.06
CA TRP A 492 18.95 -12.87 58.07
C TRP A 492 19.37 -11.54 58.72
N ASP A 493 18.94 -11.26 59.95
CA ASP A 493 19.40 -10.10 60.70
C ASP A 493 20.91 -10.19 61.09
N ALA A 494 21.45 -11.43 61.23
CA ALA A 494 22.83 -11.72 61.47
C ALA A 494 23.71 -11.85 60.20
N VAL A 495 23.23 -11.34 59.04
CA VAL A 495 23.97 -11.30 57.78
C VAL A 495 25.33 -10.63 57.97
N THR A 496 26.37 -11.18 57.35
CA THR A 496 27.69 -10.54 57.30
C THR A 496 28.03 -10.03 55.92
N ALA A 497 28.90 -9.02 55.87
CA ALA A 497 29.32 -8.39 54.61
C ALA A 497 30.86 -8.48 54.45
N ASP A 498 31.33 -8.99 53.32
CA ASP A 498 32.72 -8.86 52.92
C ASP A 498 32.90 -7.52 52.17
N TRP A 499 33.41 -6.53 52.88
CA TRP A 499 33.64 -5.19 52.35
C TRP A 499 34.78 -5.09 51.33
N ASN A 500 35.57 -6.19 51.14
CA ASN A 500 36.61 -6.26 50.11
C ASN A 500 36.11 -6.94 48.85
N ALA A 501 34.92 -7.51 48.88
CA ALA A 501 34.28 -8.09 47.70
C ALA A 501 34.02 -7.02 46.62
N ASN A 502 34.15 -7.42 45.37
CA ASN A 502 33.95 -6.52 44.23
C ASN A 502 32.51 -6.50 43.72
N GLY A 503 31.57 -7.17 44.38
CA GLY A 503 30.18 -7.23 44.06
C GLY A 503 29.40 -6.01 44.51
N TYR A 504 28.09 -6.07 44.35
CA TYR A 504 27.13 -5.00 44.68
C TYR A 504 26.63 -5.12 46.11
N ARG A 505 26.36 -4.01 46.71
CA ARG A 505 25.84 -3.88 48.06
C ARG A 505 24.92 -2.65 48.24
N LEU A 506 24.20 -2.56 49.31
CA LEU A 506 23.55 -1.33 49.75
C LEU A 506 24.59 -0.29 50.16
N PRO A 507 24.33 1.02 49.95
CA PRO A 507 25.17 2.06 50.51
C PRO A 507 25.14 2.01 52.06
N THR A 508 26.25 2.38 52.70
CA THR A 508 26.15 2.80 54.08
C THR A 508 25.42 4.11 54.18
N GLU A 509 24.88 4.46 55.35
CA GLU A 509 24.20 5.75 55.55
C GLU A 509 25.09 6.94 55.17
N MET A 510 26.39 6.86 55.51
CA MET A 510 27.36 7.93 55.25
C MET A 510 27.73 8.03 53.75
N GLU A 511 27.83 6.91 53.07
CA GLU A 511 28.02 6.92 51.59
C GLU A 511 26.81 7.53 50.87
N TRP A 512 25.60 7.12 51.27
CA TRP A 512 24.37 7.68 50.73
C TRP A 512 24.30 9.21 50.95
N MET A 513 24.59 9.64 52.16
CA MET A 513 24.54 11.07 52.55
C MET A 513 25.59 11.87 51.76
N TRP A 514 26.80 11.39 51.64
CA TRP A 514 27.86 12.04 50.87
C TRP A 514 27.50 12.19 49.38
N ALA A 515 26.95 11.15 48.81
CA ALA A 515 26.45 11.18 47.42
C ALA A 515 25.31 12.20 47.26
N ALA A 516 24.34 12.24 48.22
CA ALA A 516 23.22 13.17 48.19
C ALA A 516 23.66 14.65 48.35
N MET A 517 24.73 14.90 49.09
CA MET A 517 25.35 16.22 49.21
C MET A 517 26.00 16.75 47.92
N GLY A 518 26.25 15.86 46.92
CA GLY A 518 27.05 16.19 45.75
C GLY A 518 28.54 16.14 45.96
N ALA A 519 29.02 15.51 47.06
CA ALA A 519 30.42 15.26 47.41
C ALA A 519 31.35 16.50 47.34
N ASP A 520 30.83 17.72 47.46
CA ASP A 520 31.55 18.98 47.34
C ASP A 520 32.50 19.07 46.13
N THR A 521 31.95 18.85 44.96
CA THR A 521 32.71 18.89 43.66
C THR A 521 33.36 20.24 43.40
N ALA A 522 32.85 21.32 44.06
CA ALA A 522 33.40 22.66 43.91
C ALA A 522 34.71 22.84 44.70
N ASN A 523 34.92 22.08 45.78
CA ASN A 523 36.09 22.19 46.68
C ASN A 523 36.67 20.80 46.98
N PRO A 524 37.25 20.08 46.02
CA PRO A 524 37.76 18.73 46.19
C PRO A 524 38.78 18.67 47.34
N GLY A 525 38.58 17.73 48.28
CA GLY A 525 39.45 17.53 49.42
C GLY A 525 39.21 18.46 50.63
N ALA A 526 38.32 19.45 50.52
CA ALA A 526 37.86 20.23 51.67
C ALA A 526 36.82 19.44 52.49
N ILE A 527 36.62 19.86 53.75
CA ILE A 527 35.53 19.33 54.56
C ILE A 527 34.24 20.02 54.15
N ASN A 528 33.26 19.27 53.69
CA ASN A 528 31.93 19.81 53.41
C ASN A 528 31.17 19.95 54.74
N ALA A 529 31.15 21.17 55.29
CA ALA A 529 30.52 21.47 56.57
C ALA A 529 29.04 21.88 56.47
N ALA A 530 28.53 22.10 55.27
CA ALA A 530 27.18 22.63 55.06
C ALA A 530 26.22 21.71 54.33
N GLY A 531 26.74 20.76 53.54
CA GLY A 531 25.95 19.92 52.64
C GLY A 531 24.88 19.07 53.35
N TYR A 532 25.13 18.65 54.60
CA TYR A 532 24.14 17.91 55.39
C TYR A 532 22.82 18.70 55.59
N ALA A 533 22.86 20.01 55.57
CA ALA A 533 21.70 20.89 55.79
C ALA A 533 20.96 21.23 54.50
N LYS A 534 21.36 20.70 53.34
CA LYS A 534 20.64 20.90 52.11
C LYS A 534 19.17 20.50 52.22
N ALA A 535 18.27 21.36 51.79
CA ALA A 535 16.83 21.13 51.82
C ALA A 535 16.40 19.91 50.95
N PHE A 536 17.18 19.62 49.93
CA PHE A 536 17.08 18.44 49.06
C PHE A 536 18.40 18.22 48.30
N ALA A 537 18.63 17.05 47.77
CA ALA A 537 19.81 16.76 46.95
C ALA A 537 19.78 17.63 45.67
N GLY A 538 20.88 18.37 45.43
CA GLY A 538 20.94 19.38 44.36
C GLY A 538 20.44 20.76 44.75
N SER A 539 20.07 20.97 46.03
CA SER A 539 19.65 22.30 46.53
C SER A 539 20.80 23.27 46.52
N THR A 540 20.60 24.42 45.86
CA THR A 540 21.49 25.60 45.90
C THR A 540 21.04 26.63 46.93
N GLY A 541 19.93 26.36 47.62
CA GLY A 541 19.28 27.31 48.56
C GLY A 541 18.30 28.28 47.86
N SER A 542 18.25 28.31 46.54
CA SER A 542 17.37 29.19 45.75
C SER A 542 16.56 28.50 44.67
N ASN A 543 16.95 27.30 44.27
CA ASN A 543 16.22 26.47 43.30
C ASN A 543 15.02 25.76 43.96
N LEU A 544 14.09 25.26 43.13
CA LEU A 544 12.84 24.67 43.59
C LEU A 544 12.96 23.15 43.74
N ILE A 545 12.40 22.61 44.82
CA ILE A 545 12.36 21.17 45.06
C ILE A 545 11.54 20.44 43.99
N ASP A 546 10.54 21.10 43.42
CA ASP A 546 9.67 20.52 42.37
C ASP A 546 10.43 20.03 41.14
N ASP A 547 11.58 20.65 40.86
CA ASP A 547 12.44 20.25 39.72
C ASP A 547 13.29 19.01 40.06
N TYR A 548 13.50 18.68 41.32
CA TYR A 548 14.45 17.65 41.79
C TYR A 548 13.79 16.44 42.44
N ALA A 549 12.54 16.56 42.89
CA ALA A 549 11.91 15.53 43.72
C ALA A 549 10.47 15.23 43.33
N TRP A 550 10.11 13.96 43.37
CA TRP A 550 8.73 13.50 43.43
C TRP A 550 8.30 13.34 44.88
N TYR A 551 7.41 14.18 45.36
CA TYR A 551 6.95 14.22 46.77
C TYR A 551 5.45 14.52 46.85
N SER A 552 4.84 14.56 47.99
CA SER A 552 3.39 14.60 48.19
C SER A 552 2.63 15.70 47.42
N VAL A 553 3.32 16.77 47.00
CA VAL A 553 2.69 17.91 46.30
C VAL A 553 2.57 17.65 44.81
N ASN A 554 3.54 16.93 44.19
CA ASN A 554 3.63 16.77 42.74
C ASN A 554 3.60 15.31 42.25
N SER A 555 3.67 14.31 43.17
CA SER A 555 3.74 12.90 42.85
C SER A 555 2.40 12.26 42.48
N THR A 556 1.27 12.94 42.73
CA THR A 556 -0.08 12.34 42.63
C THR A 556 -0.26 11.07 43.48
N TYR A 557 0.51 10.97 44.56
CA TYR A 557 0.56 9.81 45.48
C TYR A 557 1.01 8.49 44.78
N MET A 558 1.95 8.61 43.85
CA MET A 558 2.56 7.45 43.14
C MET A 558 4.06 7.67 42.98
N SER A 559 4.82 6.57 42.84
CA SER A 559 6.17 6.64 42.28
C SER A 559 6.14 6.98 40.81
N HIS A 560 7.22 7.49 40.30
CA HIS A 560 7.39 7.89 38.91
C HIS A 560 8.62 7.22 38.27
N PRO A 561 8.71 7.15 36.94
CA PRO A 561 9.92 6.67 36.28
C PRO A 561 11.17 7.39 36.77
N VAL A 562 12.20 6.60 37.07
CA VAL A 562 13.45 7.14 37.61
C VAL A 562 14.12 8.12 36.63
N GLY A 563 14.81 9.13 37.16
CA GLY A 563 15.56 10.08 36.34
C GLY A 563 14.71 11.14 35.63
N THR A 564 13.45 11.26 35.94
CA THR A 564 12.56 12.25 35.31
C THR A 564 12.65 13.63 35.94
N LYS A 565 13.25 13.73 37.12
CA LYS A 565 13.63 14.99 37.81
C LYS A 565 15.11 15.29 37.55
N LEU A 566 15.51 16.55 37.84
CA LEU A 566 16.92 16.96 37.71
C LEU A 566 17.81 16.20 38.71
N SER A 567 19.04 15.97 38.29
CA SER A 567 20.07 15.35 39.15
C SER A 567 20.72 16.37 40.10
N ASN A 568 21.38 15.83 41.10
CA ASN A 568 22.28 16.63 41.95
C ASN A 568 23.64 16.88 41.21
N GLU A 569 24.60 17.50 41.91
CA GLU A 569 25.89 17.93 41.39
C GLU A 569 26.79 16.79 40.88
N LEU A 570 26.58 15.56 41.35
CA LEU A 570 27.26 14.33 40.86
C LEU A 570 26.52 13.62 39.76
N GLY A 571 25.30 14.04 39.41
CA GLY A 571 24.47 13.37 38.39
C GLY A 571 23.60 12.25 38.93
N PHE A 572 23.35 12.17 40.24
CA PHE A 572 22.37 11.28 40.87
C PHE A 572 20.98 11.88 40.81
N HIS A 573 20.02 11.09 40.39
CA HIS A 573 18.60 11.44 40.37
C HIS A 573 17.88 10.80 41.55
N ASP A 574 16.74 11.38 41.92
CA ASP A 574 15.80 10.83 42.88
C ASP A 574 16.40 10.58 44.30
N MET A 575 17.54 11.27 44.61
CA MET A 575 18.14 11.25 45.95
C MET A 575 17.25 11.97 46.97
N SER A 576 16.17 12.61 46.50
CA SER A 576 15.13 13.24 47.31
C SER A 576 13.79 12.95 46.66
N GLY A 577 12.87 12.32 47.38
CA GLY A 577 11.54 11.94 46.89
C GLY A 577 11.57 10.58 46.14
N ASN A 578 10.57 10.32 45.33
CA ASN A 578 10.26 9.09 44.67
C ASN A 578 10.03 7.93 45.64
N VAL A 579 11.03 7.16 46.03
CA VAL A 579 10.91 6.17 47.12
C VAL A 579 12.00 6.36 48.18
N PHE A 580 11.73 5.97 49.42
CA PHE A 580 12.78 5.80 50.41
C PHE A 580 13.76 4.73 49.96
N GLU A 581 15.04 4.89 50.30
CA GLU A 581 16.10 3.96 49.88
C GLU A 581 16.71 3.25 51.10
N TRP A 582 16.72 1.93 51.08
CA TRP A 582 17.38 1.13 52.06
C TRP A 582 18.89 1.40 52.08
N ALA A 583 19.44 1.65 53.31
CA ALA A 583 20.87 1.61 53.58
C ALA A 583 21.26 0.34 54.38
N TRP A 584 22.54 0.07 54.43
CA TRP A 584 23.08 -1.08 55.21
C TRP A 584 22.87 -0.92 56.70
N ASP A 585 23.02 0.31 57.26
CA ASP A 585 23.18 0.59 58.66
C ASP A 585 21.93 0.24 59.46
N TRP A 586 22.15 -0.28 60.66
CA TRP A 586 21.14 -0.31 61.67
C TRP A 586 20.88 1.14 62.19
N TYR A 587 19.66 1.47 62.44
CA TYR A 587 19.26 2.80 62.97
C TYR A 587 19.68 2.95 64.44
N ASP A 588 20.51 3.95 64.72
CA ASP A 588 20.83 4.44 66.08
C ASP A 588 21.11 5.96 66.03
N THR A 589 21.31 6.56 67.14
CA THR A 589 21.84 7.92 67.26
C THR A 589 23.24 8.00 66.67
N TYR A 590 23.54 9.14 66.01
CA TYR A 590 24.90 9.31 65.47
C TYR A 590 25.95 9.29 66.62
N PRO A 591 27.00 8.52 66.48
CA PRO A 591 28.12 8.61 67.39
C PRO A 591 28.75 9.99 67.39
N THR A 592 29.31 10.45 68.50
CA THR A 592 30.06 11.71 68.56
C THR A 592 31.46 11.56 67.98
N GLY A 593 31.98 12.66 67.39
CA GLY A 593 33.33 12.74 66.87
C GLY A 593 33.49 12.23 65.44
N ALA A 594 34.73 12.03 64.99
CA ALA A 594 35.03 11.66 63.63
C ALA A 594 34.87 10.14 63.43
N LEU A 595 34.33 9.78 62.23
CA LEU A 595 34.15 8.41 61.76
C LEU A 595 34.81 8.25 60.40
N THR A 596 35.32 7.05 60.12
CA THR A 596 35.82 6.69 58.79
C THR A 596 35.16 5.40 58.33
N ASP A 597 34.62 5.39 57.11
CA ASP A 597 33.90 4.28 56.49
C ASP A 597 32.93 3.59 57.47
N ALA A 598 32.15 4.40 58.16
CA ALA A 598 31.21 3.95 59.18
C ALA A 598 30.10 3.08 58.58
N ARG A 599 29.76 1.99 59.28
CA ARG A 599 28.82 0.96 58.83
C ARG A 599 27.63 0.80 59.78
N GLY A 600 27.44 1.78 60.64
CA GLY A 600 26.43 1.74 61.70
C GLY A 600 26.77 0.79 62.83
N PRO A 601 25.85 0.58 63.78
CA PRO A 601 25.99 -0.42 64.85
C PRO A 601 25.99 -1.84 64.35
N ASP A 602 26.61 -2.77 65.08
CA ASP A 602 26.66 -4.20 64.73
C ASP A 602 25.30 -4.90 64.78
N SER A 603 24.34 -4.31 65.52
CA SER A 603 23.00 -4.88 65.67
C SER A 603 21.99 -3.79 65.97
N GLY A 604 20.74 -4.07 65.66
CA GLY A 604 19.63 -3.16 65.87
C GLY A 604 18.28 -3.80 65.64
N THR A 605 17.21 -3.02 65.67
CA THR A 605 15.86 -3.49 65.41
C THR A 605 15.26 -2.91 64.12
N ARG A 606 15.90 -1.87 63.57
CA ARG A 606 15.46 -1.17 62.38
C ARG A 606 16.66 -0.74 61.52
N ARG A 607 16.50 -0.81 60.25
CA ARG A 607 17.49 -0.34 59.26
C ARG A 607 17.18 1.12 58.85
N ILE A 608 18.20 1.82 58.42
CA ILE A 608 18.12 3.15 57.88
C ILE A 608 17.41 3.12 56.51
N VAL A 609 16.52 4.09 56.29
CA VAL A 609 16.04 4.50 54.98
C VAL A 609 16.30 5.97 54.77
N ARG A 610 16.64 6.39 53.56
CA ARG A 610 17.03 7.74 53.21
C ARG A 610 16.22 8.26 52.03
N GLY A 611 16.29 9.57 51.73
CA GLY A 611 15.75 10.20 50.53
C GLY A 611 14.31 10.65 50.58
N SER A 612 13.48 10.05 51.48
CA SER A 612 12.03 10.28 51.46
C SER A 612 11.32 9.56 50.29
N GLY A 613 10.02 9.61 50.24
CA GLY A 613 9.24 8.99 49.18
C GLY A 613 8.12 9.89 48.66
N TRP A 614 7.46 9.46 47.61
CA TRP A 614 6.40 10.15 46.86
C TRP A 614 5.24 10.67 47.73
N TYR A 615 5.04 10.11 48.89
CA TYR A 615 3.93 10.38 49.80
C TYR A 615 4.29 11.43 50.88
N ASN A 616 5.56 11.78 51.06
CA ASN A 616 6.06 12.62 52.14
C ASN A 616 6.11 14.12 51.77
N ASP A 617 6.15 14.98 52.75
CA ASP A 617 6.32 16.42 52.56
C ASP A 617 7.77 16.81 52.22
N ALA A 618 7.94 18.06 51.74
CA ALA A 618 9.24 18.60 51.34
C ALA A 618 10.30 18.59 52.46
N ALA A 619 9.89 18.71 53.73
CA ALA A 619 10.83 18.75 54.85
C ALA A 619 11.56 17.41 55.03
N ARG A 620 10.91 16.30 54.68
CA ARG A 620 11.51 14.95 54.70
C ARG A 620 12.45 14.67 53.53
N CYS A 621 12.37 15.45 52.48
CA CYS A 621 13.28 15.35 51.32
C CYS A 621 14.67 15.93 51.63
N SER A 622 14.88 16.52 52.81
CA SER A 622 16.19 17.08 53.19
C SER A 622 17.26 16.00 53.30
N VAL A 623 18.50 16.37 52.94
CA VAL A 623 19.66 15.48 53.01
C VAL A 623 19.90 14.99 54.44
N ALA A 624 19.56 15.76 55.46
CA ALA A 624 19.68 15.40 56.88
C ALA A 624 18.61 14.37 57.32
N TYR A 625 17.48 14.24 56.62
CA TYR A 625 16.38 13.42 57.12
C TYR A 625 16.75 11.95 57.17
N ARG A 626 16.49 11.34 58.32
CA ARG A 626 16.74 9.93 58.59
C ARG A 626 15.42 9.22 58.84
N GLY A 627 15.06 8.33 57.90
CA GLY A 627 13.96 7.41 58.09
C GLY A 627 14.45 6.08 58.69
N LEU A 628 13.49 5.27 59.12
CA LEU A 628 13.78 3.94 59.67
C LEU A 628 12.70 2.94 59.26
N GLY A 629 13.12 1.75 58.93
CA GLY A 629 12.25 0.64 58.57
C GLY A 629 12.62 -0.65 59.28
N GLY A 630 11.63 -1.48 59.57
CA GLY A 630 11.90 -2.84 60.03
C GLY A 630 12.54 -3.65 58.87
N THR A 631 13.33 -4.68 59.22
CA THR A 631 14.03 -5.49 58.22
C THR A 631 13.07 -6.31 57.30
N TYR A 632 11.86 -6.58 57.77
CA TYR A 632 10.89 -7.49 57.09
C TYR A 632 9.62 -6.85 56.59
N PRO A 633 9.10 -5.72 57.12
CA PRO A 633 7.91 -5.10 56.56
C PRO A 633 8.20 -4.59 55.14
N ARG A 634 7.28 -4.82 54.25
CA ARG A 634 7.30 -4.30 52.89
C ARG A 634 6.47 -3.04 52.80
N GLY A 635 7.04 -1.95 52.25
CA GLY A 635 6.38 -0.67 52.08
C GLY A 635 6.34 -0.28 50.61
N SER A 636 5.19 0.25 50.16
CA SER A 636 5.01 0.71 48.79
C SER A 636 5.75 2.01 48.45
N ASP A 637 6.34 2.64 49.46
CA ASP A 637 7.14 3.85 49.36
C ASP A 637 8.63 3.64 49.63
N VAL A 638 9.10 2.36 49.65
CA VAL A 638 10.49 2.01 49.96
C VAL A 638 11.06 1.11 48.85
N GLY A 639 12.16 1.56 48.27
CA GLY A 639 13.01 0.87 47.31
C GLY A 639 14.47 0.90 47.73
N PHE A 640 15.40 0.95 46.80
CA PHE A 640 16.84 1.02 47.07
C PHE A 640 17.65 1.37 45.82
N ARG A 641 18.88 1.80 46.06
CA ARG A 641 19.97 1.88 45.09
C ARG A 641 21.16 1.04 45.53
N VAL A 642 22.07 0.73 44.63
CA VAL A 642 23.23 -0.10 44.93
C VAL A 642 24.53 0.66 44.76
N VAL A 643 25.55 0.16 45.48
CA VAL A 643 26.92 0.64 45.36
C VAL A 643 27.89 -0.54 45.13
N ARG A 644 29.08 -0.22 44.63
CA ARG A 644 30.26 -1.11 44.63
C ARG A 644 31.53 -0.30 44.80
N ASN A 645 32.58 -1.01 45.23
CA ASN A 645 33.89 -0.41 45.42
C ASN A 645 34.67 -0.21 44.14
#